data_b4b30b54d1ece71a141e209fbf145f0b
#
_entry.id   b4b30b54d1ece71a141e209fbf145f0b
#
_cell.length_a   1.000
_cell.length_b   1.000
_cell.length_c   1.000
_cell.angle_alpha   90.00
_cell.angle_beta   90.00
_cell.angle_gamma   90.00
#
_symmetry.space_group_name_H-M   'P 1'
#
loop_
_entity.id
_entity.type
_entity.pdbx_description
1 polymer ?
#
loop_
_entity_poly.entity_id
_entity_poly.type
_entity_poly.pdbx_seq_one_letter_code
_entity_poly.pdbx_strand_id
1 'polypeptide(L)'
;MNLKTAIRPTRRRAAVLGAVAGVAALTLTAATGPASAARAGHRPSEAKPTVVLVHGAFADSSSWNGVIERLRRDGYPVIAAANPLRGPASDAAYVHSVLKRVTGPVVLVGHSYGGSVISEAAADSPQVKALVYVAAFAPDKGESALELSNKFPGSTLGAALDPVPFPLPGGGTGTDLYIKADKFHHQFAADVPEPVTDLMAATQRPVAASALDEKATTAAWKTIPSWDLVTTQDYNIPPAAQRFMARRAHAHTVEIKASHAVSVSHPGAVTRLIEQAARTTTR
;
A
#
# COMPACT_ATOMS: atom_id res chain seq x y z
N MET A 1 -31.59 9.47 -39.14
CA MET A 1 -30.87 10.36 -40.08
C MET A 1 -29.44 9.86 -40.18
N ASN A 2 -29.14 9.16 -41.30
CA ASN A 2 -27.88 8.47 -41.58
C ASN A 2 -26.84 9.48 -42.11
N LEU A 3 -25.61 9.42 -41.68
CA LEU A 3 -24.47 9.78 -42.54
C LEU A 3 -23.28 8.86 -42.25
N LYS A 4 -23.05 7.95 -43.19
CA LYS A 4 -21.80 7.21 -43.38
C LYS A 4 -20.88 8.05 -44.25
N THR A 5 -19.63 8.18 -43.89
CA THR A 5 -18.59 8.61 -44.81
C THR A 5 -17.38 7.72 -44.72
N ALA A 6 -17.16 6.95 -45.78
CA ALA A 6 -16.02 6.06 -45.99
C ALA A 6 -14.91 6.82 -46.71
N ILE A 7 -13.65 6.62 -46.29
CA ILE A 7 -12.48 7.04 -47.05
C ILE A 7 -11.59 5.85 -47.32
N ARG A 8 -11.31 5.59 -48.59
CA ARG A 8 -10.51 4.51 -49.19
C ARG A 8 -9.00 4.81 -49.16
N PRO A 9 -8.15 3.78 -49.22
CA PRO A 9 -6.70 3.95 -49.27
C PRO A 9 -6.16 4.04 -50.70
N THR A 10 -5.14 4.87 -50.92
CA THR A 10 -4.37 4.90 -52.16
C THR A 10 -3.05 4.16 -52.02
N ARG A 11 -2.89 3.14 -52.84
CA ARG A 11 -1.60 2.46 -53.11
C ARG A 11 -0.76 3.30 -54.07
N ARG A 12 0.54 3.42 -53.80
CA ARG A 12 1.54 3.68 -54.89
C ARG A 12 2.68 2.67 -54.77
N ARG A 13 2.83 1.91 -55.88
CA ARG A 13 3.99 1.06 -56.21
C ARG A 13 4.99 1.95 -56.95
N ALA A 14 6.25 1.75 -56.69
CA ALA A 14 7.31 2.04 -57.67
C ALA A 14 8.43 1.02 -57.52
N ALA A 15 8.66 0.31 -58.58
CA ALA A 15 9.79 -0.58 -58.78
C ALA A 15 10.82 0.17 -59.64
N VAL A 16 12.09 -0.02 -59.38
CA VAL A 16 13.16 0.20 -60.38
C VAL A 16 14.22 -0.86 -60.23
N LEU A 17 14.55 -1.46 -61.34
CA LEU A 17 15.57 -2.49 -61.59
C LEU A 17 16.99 -1.88 -61.74
N GLY A 18 17.97 -2.73 -61.41
CA GLY A 18 19.10 -2.93 -62.34
C GLY A 18 20.46 -2.38 -61.93
N ALA A 19 21.43 -3.18 -61.69
CA ALA A 19 22.55 -3.47 -62.62
C ALA A 19 23.65 -4.28 -61.91
N VAL A 20 24.09 -5.30 -62.61
CA VAL A 20 25.21 -6.22 -62.33
C VAL A 20 26.52 -5.59 -62.79
N ALA A 21 27.58 -5.68 -62.03
CA ALA A 21 28.97 -5.75 -62.57
C ALA A 21 29.86 -6.42 -61.52
N GLY A 22 30.49 -7.50 -61.94
CA GLY A 22 31.43 -8.31 -61.17
C GLY A 22 32.86 -7.77 -61.22
N VAL A 23 33.73 -8.38 -60.48
CA VAL A 23 35.09 -8.80 -60.84
C VAL A 23 35.99 -8.90 -59.56
N ALA A 24 36.59 -10.05 -59.49
CA ALA A 24 37.94 -10.42 -59.00
C ALA A 24 38.19 -10.60 -57.49
N ALA A 25 38.59 -11.82 -57.25
CA ALA A 25 39.15 -12.40 -56.06
C ALA A 25 40.49 -11.79 -55.66
N LEU A 26 40.65 -11.61 -54.35
CA LEU A 26 41.95 -11.71 -53.67
C LEU A 26 41.70 -12.43 -52.34
N THR A 27 42.25 -13.64 -52.28
CA THR A 27 42.29 -14.46 -51.09
C THR A 27 43.36 -13.95 -50.12
N LEU A 28 42.95 -13.37 -49.04
CA LEU A 28 43.80 -13.18 -47.86
C LEU A 28 43.21 -14.03 -46.72
N THR A 29 43.84 -15.16 -46.46
CA THR A 29 43.56 -15.97 -45.29
C THR A 29 44.14 -15.32 -44.05
N ALA A 30 43.33 -14.55 -43.36
CA ALA A 30 43.60 -14.14 -41.99
C ALA A 30 42.84 -15.08 -41.06
N ALA A 31 43.55 -15.90 -40.33
CA ALA A 31 43.03 -16.72 -39.27
C ALA A 31 42.58 -15.82 -38.12
N THR A 32 41.31 -15.47 -38.10
CA THR A 32 40.65 -14.86 -36.93
C THR A 32 40.00 -15.97 -36.13
N GLY A 33 40.63 -16.34 -35.02
CA GLY A 33 40.02 -17.18 -34.01
C GLY A 33 38.69 -16.53 -33.56
N PRO A 34 37.69 -17.34 -33.15
CA PRO A 34 36.44 -16.79 -32.66
C PRO A 34 36.70 -16.02 -31.36
N ALA A 35 36.72 -14.69 -31.44
CA ALA A 35 36.56 -13.87 -30.26
C ALA A 35 35.19 -14.19 -29.67
N SER A 36 35.18 -15.07 -28.67
CA SER A 36 34.03 -15.35 -27.83
C SER A 36 33.75 -14.07 -27.06
N ALA A 37 32.99 -13.16 -27.69
CA ALA A 37 32.38 -12.05 -26.96
C ALA A 37 31.50 -12.69 -25.91
N ALA A 38 32.02 -12.78 -24.69
CA ALA A 38 31.20 -13.08 -23.51
C ALA A 38 30.09 -12.04 -23.50
N ARG A 39 28.90 -12.41 -24.00
CA ARG A 39 27.69 -11.68 -23.72
C ARG A 39 27.63 -11.61 -22.21
N ALA A 40 27.93 -10.44 -21.66
CA ALA A 40 27.57 -10.10 -20.29
C ALA A 40 26.07 -10.40 -20.19
N GLY A 41 25.74 -11.55 -19.60
CA GLY A 41 24.40 -11.99 -19.41
C GLY A 41 23.69 -10.88 -18.62
N HIS A 42 22.85 -10.15 -19.28
CA HIS A 42 21.87 -9.29 -18.60
C HIS A 42 21.08 -10.27 -17.73
N ARG A 43 21.43 -10.37 -16.44
CA ARG A 43 20.53 -11.02 -15.47
C ARG A 43 19.23 -10.26 -15.59
N PRO A 44 18.10 -10.92 -15.89
CA PRO A 44 16.80 -10.25 -15.85
C PRO A 44 16.73 -9.55 -14.51
N SER A 45 16.51 -8.24 -14.49
CA SER A 45 16.24 -7.52 -13.27
C SER A 45 15.11 -8.26 -12.59
N GLU A 46 15.39 -8.85 -11.43
CA GLU A 46 14.37 -9.56 -10.66
C GLU A 46 13.17 -8.65 -10.50
N ALA A 47 11.99 -9.12 -10.93
CA ALA A 47 10.78 -8.30 -10.94
C ALA A 47 10.49 -7.81 -9.52
N LYS A 48 10.30 -6.50 -9.36
CA LYS A 48 9.98 -5.91 -8.06
C LYS A 48 8.69 -6.50 -7.50
N PRO A 49 8.59 -6.71 -6.17
CA PRO A 49 7.37 -7.17 -5.55
C PRO A 49 6.23 -6.17 -5.78
N THR A 50 5.00 -6.66 -5.81
CA THR A 50 3.82 -5.78 -5.80
C THR A 50 3.63 -5.22 -4.40
N VAL A 51 3.44 -3.90 -4.30
CA VAL A 51 3.08 -3.24 -3.05
C VAL A 51 1.56 -3.10 -2.98
N VAL A 52 0.94 -3.70 -1.96
CA VAL A 52 -0.50 -3.58 -1.69
C VAL A 52 -0.68 -2.71 -0.46
N LEU A 53 -1.40 -1.59 -0.63
CA LEU A 53 -1.62 -0.55 0.39
C LEU A 53 -3.04 -0.64 0.93
N VAL A 54 -3.20 -0.69 2.25
CA VAL A 54 -4.48 -0.78 2.96
C VAL A 54 -4.62 0.42 3.89
N HIS A 55 -5.57 1.31 3.58
CA HIS A 55 -5.83 2.50 4.38
C HIS A 55 -6.54 2.17 5.70
N GLY A 56 -6.46 3.09 6.66
CA GLY A 56 -7.13 3.00 7.96
C GLY A 56 -8.52 3.63 7.97
N ALA A 57 -9.10 3.73 9.17
CA ALA A 57 -10.32 4.47 9.45
C ALA A 57 -10.14 5.97 9.12
N PHE A 58 -11.25 6.65 8.85
CA PHE A 58 -11.29 8.11 8.57
C PHE A 58 -10.50 8.54 7.32
N ALA A 59 -10.09 7.58 6.50
CA ALA A 59 -9.32 7.78 5.28
C ALA A 59 -9.81 6.84 4.17
N ASP A 60 -9.31 7.04 2.96
CA ASP A 60 -9.50 6.17 1.81
C ASP A 60 -8.18 5.92 1.07
N SER A 61 -8.27 5.26 -0.09
CA SER A 61 -7.09 4.94 -0.89
C SER A 61 -6.31 6.17 -1.37
N SER A 62 -6.92 7.36 -1.43
CA SER A 62 -6.25 8.60 -1.84
C SER A 62 -5.21 9.09 -0.83
N SER A 63 -5.33 8.67 0.44
CA SER A 63 -4.32 8.95 1.47
C SER A 63 -2.93 8.39 1.13
N TRP A 64 -2.86 7.49 0.16
CA TRP A 64 -1.64 6.90 -0.35
C TRP A 64 -1.09 7.57 -1.61
N ASN A 65 -1.75 8.58 -2.20
CA ASN A 65 -1.38 9.15 -3.50
C ASN A 65 0.11 9.51 -3.61
N GLY A 66 0.64 10.24 -2.61
CA GLY A 66 2.05 10.63 -2.61
C GLY A 66 3.04 9.45 -2.48
N VAL A 67 2.61 8.35 -1.84
CA VAL A 67 3.37 7.09 -1.75
C VAL A 67 3.29 6.32 -3.07
N ILE A 68 2.08 6.23 -3.66
CA ILE A 68 1.85 5.56 -4.95
C ILE A 68 2.69 6.20 -6.06
N GLU A 69 2.71 7.53 -6.16
CA GLU A 69 3.49 8.26 -7.15
C GLU A 69 4.99 7.91 -7.07
N ARG A 70 5.53 7.87 -5.84
CA ARG A 70 6.95 7.55 -5.62
C ARG A 70 7.26 6.10 -5.95
N LEU A 71 6.50 5.16 -5.42
CA LEU A 71 6.69 3.74 -5.69
C LEU A 71 6.59 3.42 -7.19
N ARG A 72 5.60 4.01 -7.90
CA ARG A 72 5.45 3.80 -9.35
C ARG A 72 6.60 4.41 -10.14
N ARG A 73 7.05 5.61 -9.80
CA ARG A 73 8.25 6.22 -10.40
C ARG A 73 9.48 5.33 -10.20
N ASP A 74 9.57 4.69 -9.03
CA ASP A 74 10.67 3.81 -8.67
C ASP A 74 10.44 2.37 -9.19
N GLY A 75 9.42 2.14 -10.05
CA GLY A 75 9.17 0.93 -10.82
C GLY A 75 8.49 -0.21 -10.04
N TYR A 76 7.82 0.06 -8.93
CA TYR A 76 7.01 -0.93 -8.21
C TYR A 76 5.59 -1.02 -8.79
N PRO A 77 5.05 -2.23 -9.02
CA PRO A 77 3.60 -2.40 -9.17
C PRO A 77 2.89 -2.06 -7.85
N VAL A 78 1.84 -1.24 -7.89
CA VAL A 78 1.12 -0.77 -6.70
C VAL A 78 -0.37 -0.97 -6.85
N ILE A 79 -1.01 -1.47 -5.78
CA ILE A 79 -2.46 -1.58 -5.64
C ILE A 79 -2.84 -0.92 -4.31
N ALA A 80 -3.75 0.06 -4.32
CA ALA A 80 -4.37 0.60 -3.12
C ALA A 80 -5.77 -0.02 -2.98
N ALA A 81 -5.94 -0.85 -1.95
CA ALA A 81 -7.19 -1.54 -1.70
C ALA A 81 -8.22 -0.58 -1.07
N ALA A 82 -9.46 -0.64 -1.53
CA ALA A 82 -10.58 0.09 -0.93
C ALA A 82 -11.07 -0.67 0.32
N ASN A 83 -10.40 -0.46 1.45
CA ASN A 83 -10.72 -1.14 2.70
C ASN A 83 -12.17 -0.83 3.14
N PRO A 84 -13.04 -1.84 3.38
CA PRO A 84 -14.44 -1.63 3.70
C PRO A 84 -14.71 -0.96 5.06
N LEU A 85 -13.83 -1.12 6.06
CA LEU A 85 -13.94 -0.56 7.42
C LEU A 85 -15.14 -1.09 8.21
N ARG A 86 -15.46 -2.38 8.05
CA ARG A 86 -16.63 -3.05 8.67
C ARG A 86 -16.28 -4.07 9.75
N GLY A 87 -15.03 -4.56 9.79
CA GLY A 87 -14.51 -5.52 10.77
C GLY A 87 -13.18 -6.10 10.27
N PRO A 88 -12.17 -6.30 11.13
CA PRO A 88 -10.86 -6.82 10.72
C PRO A 88 -10.97 -8.10 9.91
N ALA A 89 -11.80 -9.06 10.34
CA ALA A 89 -11.95 -10.34 9.64
C ALA A 89 -12.61 -10.19 8.27
N SER A 90 -13.71 -9.41 8.17
CA SER A 90 -14.40 -9.18 6.90
C SER A 90 -13.56 -8.37 5.92
N ASP A 91 -12.87 -7.36 6.44
CA ASP A 91 -11.99 -6.49 5.65
C ASP A 91 -10.74 -7.26 5.18
N ALA A 92 -10.21 -8.16 6.03
CA ALA A 92 -9.12 -9.06 5.66
C ALA A 92 -9.54 -10.03 4.55
N ALA A 93 -10.76 -10.57 4.59
CA ALA A 93 -11.28 -11.41 3.52
C ALA A 93 -11.37 -10.66 2.19
N TYR A 94 -11.78 -9.38 2.23
CA TYR A 94 -11.75 -8.51 1.05
C TYR A 94 -10.31 -8.28 0.54
N VAL A 95 -9.37 -7.90 1.40
CA VAL A 95 -7.97 -7.71 1.01
C VAL A 95 -7.37 -9.01 0.47
N HIS A 96 -7.68 -10.17 1.08
CA HIS A 96 -7.26 -11.47 0.58
C HIS A 96 -7.76 -11.72 -0.86
N SER A 97 -8.98 -11.30 -1.21
CA SER A 97 -9.49 -11.40 -2.59
C SER A 97 -8.67 -10.55 -3.59
N VAL A 98 -8.18 -9.38 -3.14
CA VAL A 98 -7.27 -8.56 -3.94
C VAL A 98 -5.91 -9.26 -4.09
N LEU A 99 -5.37 -9.82 -3.01
CA LEU A 99 -4.10 -10.55 -3.02
C LEU A 99 -4.12 -11.74 -3.98
N LYS A 100 -5.22 -12.50 -4.05
CA LYS A 100 -5.37 -13.64 -5.00
C LYS A 100 -5.16 -13.27 -6.47
N ARG A 101 -5.31 -12.00 -6.84
CA ARG A 101 -5.10 -11.50 -8.20
C ARG A 101 -3.65 -11.11 -8.49
N VAL A 102 -2.80 -11.09 -7.46
CA VAL A 102 -1.40 -10.71 -7.58
C VAL A 102 -0.54 -11.93 -7.77
N THR A 103 0.24 -11.95 -8.85
CA THR A 103 1.27 -12.95 -9.09
C THR A 103 2.62 -12.47 -8.59
N GLY A 104 3.40 -13.36 -7.97
CA GLY A 104 4.71 -13.04 -7.42
C GLY A 104 4.68 -12.48 -5.99
N PRO A 105 5.83 -12.03 -5.47
CA PRO A 105 5.96 -11.58 -4.08
C PRO A 105 5.21 -10.27 -3.82
N VAL A 106 4.67 -10.14 -2.61
CA VAL A 106 3.91 -8.97 -2.15
C VAL A 106 4.56 -8.38 -0.90
N VAL A 107 4.66 -7.04 -0.87
CA VAL A 107 4.81 -6.24 0.33
C VAL A 107 3.43 -5.70 0.68
N LEU A 108 2.89 -6.12 1.83
CA LEU A 108 1.56 -5.70 2.28
C LEU A 108 1.70 -4.61 3.34
N VAL A 109 1.09 -3.45 3.10
CA VAL A 109 1.25 -2.23 3.90
C VAL A 109 -0.08 -1.83 4.50
N GLY A 110 -0.13 -1.61 5.81
CA GLY A 110 -1.33 -1.15 6.52
C GLY A 110 -1.08 0.16 7.27
N HIS A 111 -1.98 1.13 7.09
CA HIS A 111 -2.02 2.34 7.90
C HIS A 111 -3.09 2.20 8.99
N SER A 112 -2.77 2.59 10.22
CA SER A 112 -3.75 2.69 11.31
C SER A 112 -4.52 1.37 11.52
N TYR A 113 -5.86 1.39 11.48
CA TYR A 113 -6.74 0.22 11.48
C TYR A 113 -6.39 -0.79 10.38
N GLY A 114 -5.88 -0.31 9.23
CA GLY A 114 -5.41 -1.19 8.15
C GLY A 114 -4.31 -2.16 8.59
N GLY A 115 -3.58 -1.87 9.65
CA GLY A 115 -2.60 -2.79 10.25
C GLY A 115 -3.24 -4.04 10.86
N SER A 116 -4.39 -3.91 11.52
CA SER A 116 -5.19 -5.06 11.97
C SER A 116 -5.64 -5.93 10.79
N VAL A 117 -6.09 -5.27 9.72
CA VAL A 117 -6.55 -5.94 8.49
C VAL A 117 -5.43 -6.72 7.81
N ILE A 118 -4.24 -6.12 7.65
CA ILE A 118 -3.11 -6.82 7.00
C ILE A 118 -2.57 -7.97 7.84
N SER A 119 -2.65 -7.87 9.17
CA SER A 119 -2.23 -8.94 10.09
C SER A 119 -3.07 -10.20 9.92
N GLU A 120 -4.35 -10.05 9.56
CA GLU A 120 -5.24 -11.17 9.26
C GLU A 120 -5.16 -11.63 7.80
N ALA A 121 -5.18 -10.70 6.85
CA ALA A 121 -5.17 -11.02 5.42
C ALA A 121 -3.91 -11.76 4.97
N ALA A 122 -2.78 -11.53 5.65
CA ALA A 122 -1.52 -12.16 5.31
C ALA A 122 -1.40 -13.62 5.78
N ALA A 123 -2.20 -14.06 6.77
CA ALA A 123 -2.07 -15.39 7.38
C ALA A 123 -2.19 -16.53 6.36
N ASP A 124 -3.12 -16.40 5.42
CA ASP A 124 -3.38 -17.40 4.37
C ASP A 124 -2.90 -16.94 2.99
N SER A 125 -1.90 -16.04 2.94
CA SER A 125 -1.40 -15.43 1.71
C SER A 125 0.11 -15.67 1.54
N PRO A 126 0.55 -16.85 1.05
CA PRO A 126 1.96 -17.23 0.98
C PRO A 126 2.82 -16.33 0.08
N GLN A 127 2.20 -15.55 -0.82
CA GLN A 127 2.86 -14.52 -1.62
C GLN A 127 3.25 -13.28 -0.82
N VAL A 128 2.65 -13.03 0.35
CA VAL A 128 3.05 -11.92 1.24
C VAL A 128 4.38 -12.27 1.90
N LYS A 129 5.42 -11.49 1.60
CA LYS A 129 6.79 -11.71 2.07
C LYS A 129 7.25 -10.69 3.10
N ALA A 130 6.55 -9.58 3.22
CA ALA A 130 6.84 -8.52 4.17
C ALA A 130 5.55 -7.79 4.58
N LEU A 131 5.47 -7.40 5.84
CA LEU A 131 4.44 -6.54 6.40
C LEU A 131 5.03 -5.17 6.73
N VAL A 132 4.32 -4.10 6.39
CA VAL A 132 4.72 -2.74 6.76
C VAL A 132 3.56 -2.06 7.49
N TYR A 133 3.81 -1.71 8.73
CA TYR A 133 2.89 -1.00 9.61
C TYR A 133 3.23 0.49 9.60
N VAL A 134 2.27 1.35 9.29
CA VAL A 134 2.47 2.79 9.19
C VAL A 134 1.52 3.47 10.17
N ALA A 135 2.02 3.96 11.31
CA ALA A 135 1.19 4.49 12.41
C ALA A 135 0.01 3.56 12.70
N ALA A 136 0.26 2.25 12.87
CA ALA A 136 -0.75 1.22 12.72
C ALA A 136 -0.88 0.29 13.92
N PHE A 137 -2.04 -0.38 14.00
CA PHE A 137 -2.24 -1.49 14.92
C PHE A 137 -1.60 -2.77 14.39
N ALA A 138 -0.94 -3.50 15.29
CA ALA A 138 -0.45 -4.86 15.06
C ALA A 138 -0.93 -5.76 16.22
N PRO A 139 -2.23 -6.10 16.25
CA PRO A 139 -2.81 -6.89 17.34
C PRO A 139 -2.24 -8.30 17.38
N ASP A 140 -2.16 -8.88 18.57
CA ASP A 140 -2.04 -10.32 18.75
C ASP A 140 -3.43 -10.97 18.70
N LYS A 141 -3.47 -12.27 18.50
CA LYS A 141 -4.71 -13.02 18.56
C LYS A 141 -5.45 -12.76 19.87
N GLY A 142 -6.72 -12.38 19.77
CA GLY A 142 -7.59 -12.04 20.90
C GLY A 142 -7.50 -10.58 21.36
N GLU A 143 -6.65 -9.75 20.77
CA GLU A 143 -6.64 -8.30 21.04
C GLU A 143 -7.47 -7.54 20.01
N SER A 144 -8.02 -6.37 20.41
CA SER A 144 -8.69 -5.45 19.50
C SER A 144 -7.92 -4.13 19.36
N ALA A 145 -8.24 -3.37 18.31
CA ALA A 145 -7.69 -2.02 18.12
C ALA A 145 -8.05 -1.10 19.29
N LEU A 146 -9.26 -1.19 19.79
CA LEU A 146 -9.75 -0.39 20.92
C LEU A 146 -8.96 -0.69 22.20
N GLU A 147 -8.72 -1.96 22.53
CA GLU A 147 -7.91 -2.34 23.70
C GLU A 147 -6.49 -1.84 23.60
N LEU A 148 -5.87 -1.97 22.42
CA LEU A 148 -4.51 -1.50 22.19
C LEU A 148 -4.40 0.02 22.27
N SER A 149 -5.39 0.75 21.77
CA SER A 149 -5.46 2.21 21.87
C SER A 149 -5.57 2.68 23.32
N ASN A 150 -6.35 1.95 24.13
CA ASN A 150 -6.57 2.27 25.55
C ASN A 150 -5.46 1.74 26.49
N LYS A 151 -4.57 0.89 25.99
CA LYS A 151 -3.49 0.28 26.80
C LYS A 151 -2.46 1.30 27.31
N PHE A 152 -2.30 2.40 26.59
CA PHE A 152 -1.37 3.47 26.91
C PHE A 152 -2.09 4.83 26.89
N PRO A 153 -1.74 5.77 27.79
CA PRO A 153 -2.30 7.10 27.76
C PRO A 153 -1.85 7.89 26.52
N GLY A 154 -2.65 8.86 26.09
CA GLY A 154 -2.29 9.82 25.03
C GLY A 154 -3.22 9.85 23.83
N SER A 155 -4.12 8.89 23.64
CA SER A 155 -5.18 9.02 22.65
C SER A 155 -6.23 10.03 23.09
N THR A 156 -6.56 10.96 22.19
CA THR A 156 -7.68 11.89 22.35
C THR A 156 -8.81 11.60 21.36
N LEU A 157 -8.69 10.52 20.59
CA LEU A 157 -9.61 10.17 19.51
C LEU A 157 -11.05 10.05 20.01
N GLY A 158 -11.30 9.41 21.15
CA GLY A 158 -12.66 9.20 21.65
C GLY A 158 -13.47 10.49 21.80
N ALA A 159 -12.84 11.60 22.25
CA ALA A 159 -13.52 12.89 22.40
C ALA A 159 -13.75 13.60 21.04
N ALA A 160 -13.02 13.23 20.02
CA ALA A 160 -13.13 13.77 18.66
C ALA A 160 -14.13 13.01 17.78
N LEU A 161 -14.66 11.86 18.24
CA LEU A 161 -15.57 11.05 17.44
C LEU A 161 -16.98 11.65 17.38
N ASP A 162 -17.60 11.45 16.22
CA ASP A 162 -19.00 11.71 15.91
C ASP A 162 -19.67 10.38 15.53
N PRO A 163 -20.45 9.75 16.43
CA PRO A 163 -21.14 8.51 16.16
C PRO A 163 -22.43 8.75 15.35
N VAL A 164 -22.54 8.08 14.20
CA VAL A 164 -23.69 8.18 13.29
C VAL A 164 -24.34 6.81 13.14
N PRO A 165 -25.65 6.66 13.45
CA PRO A 165 -26.33 5.39 13.26
C PRO A 165 -26.58 5.11 11.78
N PHE A 166 -26.47 3.82 11.38
CA PHE A 166 -26.81 3.37 10.04
C PHE A 166 -27.58 2.04 10.06
N PRO A 167 -28.46 1.76 9.06
CA PRO A 167 -29.23 0.51 9.04
C PRO A 167 -28.33 -0.67 8.66
N LEU A 168 -28.51 -1.79 9.35
CA LEU A 168 -27.83 -3.05 9.01
C LEU A 168 -28.63 -3.85 7.97
N PRO A 169 -27.98 -4.58 7.02
CA PRO A 169 -28.66 -5.36 5.98
C PRO A 169 -29.67 -6.40 6.52
N GLY A 170 -29.42 -6.94 7.70
CA GLY A 170 -30.30 -7.94 8.36
C GLY A 170 -31.35 -7.34 9.30
N GLY A 171 -31.49 -6.01 9.32
CA GLY A 171 -32.31 -5.27 10.31
C GLY A 171 -31.50 -4.88 11.54
N GLY A 172 -32.02 -3.89 12.29
CA GLY A 172 -31.30 -3.28 13.40
C GLY A 172 -30.42 -2.10 12.95
N THR A 173 -29.61 -1.59 13.88
CA THR A 173 -28.82 -0.36 13.69
C THR A 173 -27.38 -0.61 14.10
N GLY A 174 -26.45 -0.29 13.21
CA GLY A 174 -25.02 -0.17 13.50
C GLY A 174 -24.65 1.28 13.81
N THR A 175 -23.40 1.50 14.22
CA THR A 175 -22.85 2.85 14.44
C THR A 175 -21.59 3.02 13.62
N ASP A 176 -21.59 4.02 12.77
CA ASP A 176 -20.40 4.52 12.07
C ASP A 176 -19.74 5.61 12.91
N LEU A 177 -18.43 5.58 12.99
CA LEU A 177 -17.63 6.59 13.67
C LEU A 177 -16.94 7.47 12.63
N TYR A 178 -17.16 8.78 12.75
CA TYR A 178 -16.44 9.83 12.04
C TYR A 178 -15.59 10.62 13.03
N ILE A 179 -14.60 11.34 12.55
CA ILE A 179 -13.97 12.43 13.31
C ILE A 179 -14.77 13.70 13.01
N LYS A 180 -15.16 14.44 14.06
CA LYS A 180 -15.81 15.75 13.92
C LYS A 180 -14.99 16.65 13.01
N ALA A 181 -15.62 17.33 12.04
CA ALA A 181 -14.92 18.12 11.03
C ALA A 181 -14.00 19.19 11.64
N ASP A 182 -14.48 19.89 12.68
CA ASP A 182 -13.70 20.92 13.42
C ASP A 182 -12.53 20.35 14.24
N LYS A 183 -12.46 19.03 14.42
CA LYS A 183 -11.38 18.33 15.13
C LYS A 183 -10.44 17.62 14.20
N PHE A 184 -10.83 17.40 12.93
CA PHE A 184 -10.14 16.51 12.02
C PHE A 184 -8.66 16.89 11.80
N HIS A 185 -8.38 18.16 11.50
CA HIS A 185 -7.02 18.65 11.31
C HIS A 185 -6.13 18.32 12.51
N HIS A 186 -6.48 18.82 13.68
CA HIS A 186 -5.67 18.62 14.90
C HIS A 186 -5.56 17.13 15.29
N GLN A 187 -6.67 16.40 15.22
CA GLN A 187 -6.75 15.02 15.70
C GLN A 187 -6.03 14.03 14.79
N PHE A 188 -6.22 14.18 13.47
CA PHE A 188 -5.80 13.17 12.48
C PHE A 188 -4.55 13.59 11.69
N ALA A 189 -4.43 14.87 11.34
CA ALA A 189 -3.50 15.33 10.31
C ALA A 189 -2.88 16.70 10.66
N ALA A 190 -2.41 16.87 11.91
CA ALA A 190 -1.95 18.15 12.44
C ALA A 190 -0.72 18.76 11.72
N ASP A 191 0.02 17.96 10.97
CA ASP A 191 1.17 18.34 10.15
C ASP A 191 0.88 18.40 8.64
N VAL A 192 -0.40 18.32 8.27
CA VAL A 192 -0.88 18.48 6.88
C VAL A 192 -1.53 19.87 6.74
N PRO A 193 -1.33 20.62 5.64
CA PRO A 193 -1.96 21.92 5.46
C PRO A 193 -3.49 21.89 5.57
N GLU A 194 -4.09 22.86 6.27
CA GLU A 194 -5.55 22.91 6.50
C GLU A 194 -6.41 22.74 5.24
N PRO A 195 -6.11 23.39 4.09
CA PRO A 195 -6.94 23.18 2.89
C PRO A 195 -6.98 21.72 2.41
N VAL A 196 -5.94 20.94 2.70
CA VAL A 196 -5.90 19.49 2.38
C VAL A 196 -6.71 18.71 3.41
N THR A 197 -6.59 19.05 4.70
CA THR A 197 -7.33 18.35 5.77
C THR A 197 -8.81 18.65 5.74
N ASP A 198 -9.25 19.81 5.25
CA ASP A 198 -10.66 20.13 5.01
C ASP A 198 -11.28 19.18 3.97
N LEU A 199 -10.54 18.91 2.88
CA LEU A 199 -10.96 17.92 1.89
C LEU A 199 -10.97 16.49 2.48
N MET A 200 -9.94 16.15 3.26
CA MET A 200 -9.87 14.85 3.93
C MET A 200 -11.03 14.66 4.91
N ALA A 201 -11.38 15.69 5.71
CA ALA A 201 -12.51 15.66 6.62
C ALA A 201 -13.85 15.46 5.90
N ALA A 202 -14.04 16.15 4.76
CA ALA A 202 -15.25 16.02 3.96
C ALA A 202 -15.39 14.67 3.25
N THR A 203 -14.28 14.01 2.95
CA THR A 203 -14.24 12.73 2.20
C THR A 203 -13.89 11.53 3.09
N GLN A 204 -13.74 11.73 4.40
CA GLN A 204 -13.38 10.64 5.31
C GLN A 204 -14.38 9.48 5.24
N ARG A 205 -13.86 8.27 5.27
CA ARG A 205 -14.71 7.07 5.35
C ARG A 205 -14.87 6.64 6.80
N PRO A 206 -16.10 6.45 7.27
CA PRO A 206 -16.33 6.01 8.63
C PRO A 206 -15.90 4.57 8.85
N VAL A 207 -15.54 4.25 10.06
CA VAL A 207 -15.36 2.89 10.53
C VAL A 207 -16.54 2.45 11.38
N ALA A 208 -17.01 1.21 11.20
CA ALA A 208 -18.01 0.68 12.12
C ALA A 208 -17.44 0.60 13.54
N ALA A 209 -18.19 1.07 14.54
CA ALA A 209 -17.73 1.03 15.94
C ALA A 209 -17.36 -0.39 16.39
N SER A 210 -18.13 -1.40 15.96
CA SER A 210 -17.87 -2.81 16.20
C SER A 210 -16.52 -3.27 15.64
N ALA A 211 -16.05 -2.68 14.53
CA ALA A 211 -14.78 -3.04 13.92
C ALA A 211 -13.56 -2.70 14.79
N LEU A 212 -13.66 -1.68 15.63
CA LEU A 212 -12.58 -1.30 16.55
C LEU A 212 -12.49 -2.23 17.76
N ASP A 213 -13.59 -2.87 18.15
CA ASP A 213 -13.66 -3.81 19.28
C ASP A 213 -13.52 -5.29 18.87
N GLU A 214 -13.66 -5.59 17.58
CA GLU A 214 -13.51 -6.94 17.05
C GLU A 214 -12.10 -7.48 17.31
N LYS A 215 -12.04 -8.70 17.84
CA LYS A 215 -10.78 -9.35 18.22
C LYS A 215 -10.06 -9.95 17.03
N ALA A 216 -8.77 -9.71 16.92
CA ALA A 216 -7.93 -10.35 15.93
C ALA A 216 -7.94 -11.86 16.09
N THR A 217 -8.09 -12.57 14.99
CA THR A 217 -8.12 -14.06 14.95
C THR A 217 -6.73 -14.63 14.73
N THR A 218 -5.85 -13.86 14.07
CA THR A 218 -4.46 -14.24 13.77
C THR A 218 -3.50 -13.07 13.98
N ALA A 219 -2.20 -13.35 13.91
CA ALA A 219 -1.14 -12.36 14.04
C ALA A 219 0.02 -12.74 13.08
N ALA A 220 -0.13 -12.43 11.80
CA ALA A 220 0.82 -12.83 10.76
C ALA A 220 2.25 -12.28 10.98
N TRP A 221 2.40 -11.18 11.72
CA TRP A 221 3.69 -10.62 12.11
C TRP A 221 4.57 -11.58 12.96
N LYS A 222 3.98 -12.64 13.50
CA LYS A 222 4.75 -13.70 14.20
C LYS A 222 5.59 -14.56 13.26
N THR A 223 5.24 -14.60 11.98
CA THR A 223 5.87 -15.47 10.98
C THR A 223 6.40 -14.74 9.77
N ILE A 224 5.91 -13.52 9.51
CA ILE A 224 6.29 -12.71 8.36
C ILE A 224 7.16 -11.53 8.85
N PRO A 225 8.34 -11.30 8.25
CA PRO A 225 9.18 -10.15 8.57
C PRO A 225 8.41 -8.83 8.50
N SER A 226 8.57 -7.97 9.49
CA SER A 226 7.75 -6.78 9.67
C SER A 226 8.60 -5.51 9.78
N TRP A 227 8.07 -4.41 9.28
CA TRP A 227 8.61 -3.05 9.38
C TRP A 227 7.55 -2.16 10.01
N ASP A 228 7.97 -1.20 10.81
CA ASP A 228 7.05 -0.29 11.50
C ASP A 228 7.55 1.15 11.43
N LEU A 229 6.65 2.06 11.06
CA LEU A 229 6.87 3.49 11.12
C LEU A 229 6.03 4.07 12.25
N VAL A 230 6.69 4.42 13.35
CA VAL A 230 6.10 5.04 14.53
C VAL A 230 6.03 6.56 14.34
N THR A 231 4.85 7.12 14.52
CA THR A 231 4.62 8.58 14.50
C THR A 231 4.60 9.14 15.92
N THR A 232 5.50 10.09 16.20
CA THR A 232 5.71 10.57 17.59
C THR A 232 4.76 11.69 18.04
N GLN A 233 3.92 12.20 17.12
CA GLN A 233 2.89 13.23 17.39
C GLN A 233 1.49 12.73 17.03
N ASP A 234 1.24 11.45 17.26
CA ASP A 234 -0.03 10.77 16.94
C ASP A 234 -1.01 10.90 18.11
N TYR A 235 -2.16 11.52 17.85
CA TYR A 235 -3.27 11.66 18.82
C TYR A 235 -4.32 10.57 18.71
N ASN A 236 -4.22 9.67 17.70
CA ASN A 236 -5.11 8.52 17.53
C ASN A 236 -4.54 7.28 18.22
N ILE A 237 -3.34 6.85 17.84
CA ILE A 237 -2.65 5.71 18.43
C ILE A 237 -1.43 6.24 19.19
N PRO A 238 -1.44 6.22 20.51
CA PRO A 238 -0.32 6.75 21.29
C PRO A 238 1.03 6.18 20.84
N PRO A 239 2.09 6.99 20.71
CA PRO A 239 3.41 6.47 20.29
C PRO A 239 3.92 5.33 21.17
N ALA A 240 3.53 5.31 22.45
CA ALA A 240 3.86 4.22 23.38
C ALA A 240 3.20 2.89 22.97
N ALA A 241 1.95 2.95 22.45
CA ALA A 241 1.25 1.78 21.93
C ALA A 241 1.91 1.28 20.64
N GLN A 242 2.23 2.19 19.71
CA GLN A 242 2.94 1.85 18.46
C GLN A 242 4.28 1.16 18.76
N ARG A 243 5.10 1.75 19.64
CA ARG A 243 6.39 1.15 20.07
C ARG A 243 6.22 -0.21 20.75
N PHE A 244 5.16 -0.39 21.54
CA PHE A 244 4.86 -1.67 22.17
C PHE A 244 4.60 -2.74 21.11
N MET A 245 3.75 -2.45 20.12
CA MET A 245 3.42 -3.39 19.05
C MET A 245 4.64 -3.67 18.14
N ALA A 246 5.39 -2.64 17.76
CA ALA A 246 6.61 -2.79 16.97
C ALA A 246 7.66 -3.69 17.64
N ARG A 247 7.90 -3.49 18.95
CA ARG A 247 8.86 -4.32 19.69
C ARG A 247 8.46 -5.77 19.76
N ARG A 248 7.18 -6.08 20.07
CA ARG A 248 6.74 -7.47 20.18
C ARG A 248 6.65 -8.18 18.83
N ALA A 249 6.44 -7.42 17.74
CA ALA A 249 6.49 -7.93 16.37
C ALA A 249 7.94 -8.09 15.86
N HIS A 250 8.95 -7.73 16.65
CA HIS A 250 10.37 -7.68 16.24
C HIS A 250 10.56 -6.90 14.93
N ALA A 251 9.75 -5.84 14.72
CA ALA A 251 9.74 -5.06 13.50
C ALA A 251 10.99 -4.19 13.36
N HIS A 252 11.46 -4.05 12.12
CA HIS A 252 12.43 -3.01 11.77
C HIS A 252 11.76 -1.63 11.92
N THR A 253 12.05 -0.94 13.02
CA THR A 253 11.32 0.25 13.43
C THR A 253 12.04 1.54 13.05
N VAL A 254 11.29 2.49 12.47
CA VAL A 254 11.69 3.87 12.22
C VAL A 254 10.72 4.79 12.95
N GLU A 255 11.22 5.82 13.62
CA GLU A 255 10.37 6.83 14.25
C GLU A 255 10.49 8.17 13.51
N ILE A 256 9.34 8.84 13.36
CA ILE A 256 9.30 10.16 12.72
C ILE A 256 8.40 11.12 13.51
N LYS A 257 8.80 12.40 13.54
CA LYS A 257 7.98 13.46 14.07
C LYS A 257 6.89 13.83 13.08
N ALA A 258 5.75 13.15 13.17
CA ALA A 258 4.59 13.31 12.29
C ALA A 258 3.30 13.06 13.05
N SER A 259 2.18 13.56 12.53
CA SER A 259 0.82 13.21 12.95
C SER A 259 0.43 11.82 12.49
N HIS A 260 -0.83 11.43 12.73
CA HIS A 260 -1.37 10.15 12.30
C HIS A 260 -1.41 10.01 10.77
N ALA A 261 -1.63 11.10 10.02
CA ALA A 261 -1.73 11.10 8.56
C ALA A 261 -0.36 11.10 7.84
N VAL A 262 0.60 10.35 8.36
CA VAL A 262 2.01 10.35 7.90
C VAL A 262 2.19 9.94 6.43
N SER A 263 1.29 9.15 5.86
CA SER A 263 1.30 8.81 4.43
C SER A 263 1.04 10.03 3.54
N VAL A 264 0.32 11.03 4.06
CA VAL A 264 0.03 12.31 3.39
C VAL A 264 1.13 13.32 3.65
N SER A 265 1.51 13.52 4.92
CA SER A 265 2.50 14.55 5.31
C SER A 265 3.94 14.18 4.97
N HIS A 266 4.31 12.90 5.09
CA HIS A 266 5.68 12.41 4.90
C HIS A 266 5.76 11.19 3.95
N PRO A 267 5.15 11.26 2.74
CA PRO A 267 5.09 10.10 1.84
C PRO A 267 6.46 9.54 1.46
N GLY A 268 7.50 10.39 1.43
CA GLY A 268 8.86 9.93 1.15
C GLY A 268 9.47 9.05 2.26
N ALA A 269 9.13 9.28 3.53
CA ALA A 269 9.59 8.43 4.63
C ALA A 269 8.90 7.06 4.56
N VAL A 270 7.59 7.04 4.32
CA VAL A 270 6.80 5.83 4.15
C VAL A 270 7.32 5.02 2.96
N THR A 271 7.56 5.65 1.80
CA THR A 271 8.11 5.00 0.61
C THR A 271 9.44 4.31 0.91
N ARG A 272 10.38 5.00 1.55
CA ARG A 272 11.69 4.42 1.91
C ARG A 272 11.57 3.17 2.79
N LEU A 273 10.64 3.17 3.77
CA LEU A 273 10.41 2.00 4.62
C LEU A 273 9.85 0.83 3.81
N ILE A 274 8.88 1.08 2.92
CA ILE A 274 8.32 0.06 2.02
C ILE A 274 9.42 -0.52 1.12
N GLU A 275 10.30 0.31 0.57
CA GLU A 275 11.41 -0.15 -0.25
C GLU A 275 12.46 -0.95 0.52
N GLN A 276 12.68 -0.64 1.80
CA GLN A 276 13.51 -1.47 2.68
C GLN A 276 12.92 -2.87 2.83
N ALA A 277 11.61 -2.95 3.10
CA ALA A 277 10.90 -4.21 3.17
C ALA A 277 10.98 -4.97 1.83
N ALA A 278 10.75 -4.29 0.72
CA ALA A 278 10.78 -4.88 -0.62
C ALA A 278 12.12 -5.54 -0.98
N ARG A 279 13.25 -4.95 -0.56
CA ARG A 279 14.60 -5.52 -0.81
C ARG A 279 14.83 -6.87 -0.13
N THR A 280 14.06 -7.24 0.87
CA THR A 280 14.20 -8.54 1.54
C THR A 280 13.36 -9.63 0.88
N THR A 281 12.39 -9.26 0.03
CA THR A 281 11.49 -10.21 -0.64
C THR A 281 12.09 -10.86 -1.88
N THR A 282 13.20 -10.32 -2.38
CA THR A 282 13.89 -10.75 -3.62
C THR A 282 15.18 -11.56 -3.37
N ARG A 283 15.36 -12.05 -2.13
CA ARG A 283 16.50 -12.89 -1.74
C ARG A 283 16.10 -14.34 -1.56
#